data_cfbe7faf8b04c75b3ab488d55dcb9905
#
_entry.id   cfbe7faf8b04c75b3ab488d55dcb9905
#
_cell.length_a   1.000
_cell.length_b   1.000
_cell.length_c   1.000
_cell.angle_alpha   90.00
_cell.angle_beta   90.00
_cell.angle_gamma   90.00
#
_symmetry.space_group_name_H-M   'P 1'
#
loop_
_entity.id
_entity.type
_entity.pdbx_description
1 polymer ?
#
loop_
_entity_poly.entity_id
_entity_poly.type
_entity_poly.pdbx_seq_one_letter_code
_entity_poly.pdbx_strand_id
1 'polypeptide(L)'
;LWDELLNKLTFDELKNLYNNGAFRTIAIESIGKPATLESDGPVGFTNFMSDAEIYGTTAYPAEVVMGSTWNAEIVQEMGECVGEEGILGKISARSQTPYSGWYAPGINIHRSPFGGRNYEYFSEDSFLSGKLAAAEISGANSKGLYTFMKHFALNEQETNRDDNGICTWATEQAIREIYLKPFEMAVKEGNAHGIMTSFNRIGTH
;
A
#
# COMPACT_ATOMS: atom_id res chain seq x y z
N LEU A 1 -25.74 11.07 -7.63
CA LEU A 1 -24.94 11.08 -6.40
C LEU A 1 -23.51 11.54 -6.65
N TRP A 2 -22.73 10.83 -7.49
CA TRP A 2 -21.33 11.24 -7.81
C TRP A 2 -21.28 12.59 -8.51
N ASP A 3 -22.13 12.85 -9.49
CA ASP A 3 -22.21 14.13 -10.19
C ASP A 3 -22.59 15.27 -9.24
N GLU A 4 -23.49 15.02 -8.30
CA GLU A 4 -23.85 16.01 -7.27
C GLU A 4 -22.69 16.33 -6.34
N LEU A 5 -21.88 15.33 -5.98
CA LEU A 5 -20.70 15.51 -5.15
C LEU A 5 -19.63 16.31 -5.92
N LEU A 6 -19.33 15.88 -7.14
CA LEU A 6 -18.32 16.52 -7.98
C LEU A 6 -18.66 17.97 -8.32
N ASN A 7 -19.94 18.27 -8.52
CA ASN A 7 -20.41 19.63 -8.79
C ASN A 7 -20.31 20.58 -7.58
N LYS A 8 -20.06 20.06 -6.37
CA LYS A 8 -19.76 20.89 -5.19
C LYS A 8 -18.32 21.35 -5.12
N LEU A 9 -17.41 20.65 -5.80
CA LEU A 9 -15.98 20.95 -5.78
C LEU A 9 -15.69 22.21 -6.59
N THR A 10 -14.90 23.10 -6.00
CA THR A 10 -14.36 24.24 -6.72
C THR A 10 -13.14 23.86 -7.53
N PHE A 11 -12.83 24.65 -8.56
CA PHE A 11 -11.62 24.43 -9.37
C PHE A 11 -10.35 24.51 -8.52
N ASP A 12 -10.29 25.41 -7.56
CA ASP A 12 -9.13 25.53 -6.67
C ASP A 12 -8.96 24.33 -5.74
N GLU A 13 -10.05 23.77 -5.23
CA GLU A 13 -10.02 22.53 -4.46
C GLU A 13 -9.50 21.37 -5.30
N LEU A 14 -9.98 21.20 -6.53
CA LEU A 14 -9.50 20.18 -7.45
C LEU A 14 -8.01 20.35 -7.76
N LYS A 15 -7.59 21.57 -8.10
CA LYS A 15 -6.17 21.88 -8.35
C LYS A 15 -5.29 21.57 -7.13
N ASN A 16 -5.75 21.94 -5.95
CA ASN A 16 -5.00 21.70 -4.71
C ASN A 16 -4.94 20.21 -4.37
N LEU A 17 -6.02 19.46 -4.62
CA LEU A 17 -6.03 18.01 -4.41
C LEU A 17 -4.94 17.31 -5.23
N TYR A 18 -4.77 17.71 -6.49
CA TYR A 18 -3.72 17.16 -7.36
C TYR A 18 -2.31 17.61 -6.98
N ASN A 19 -2.15 18.88 -6.60
CA ASN A 19 -0.82 19.47 -6.42
C ASN A 19 -0.23 19.24 -5.02
N ASN A 20 -1.05 18.92 -4.03
CA ASN A 20 -0.64 18.81 -2.63
C ASN A 20 -0.84 17.39 -2.06
N GLY A 21 -0.82 16.39 -2.91
CA GLY A 21 -0.79 14.99 -2.51
C GLY A 21 0.56 14.58 -1.91
N ALA A 22 0.86 13.29 -1.96
CA ALA A 22 2.00 12.62 -1.36
C ALA A 22 2.00 12.59 0.17
N PHE A 23 1.91 11.40 0.72
CA PHE A 23 1.85 11.13 2.18
C PHE A 23 0.71 11.85 2.92
N ARG A 24 -0.26 12.37 2.18
CA ARG A 24 -1.42 13.05 2.74
C ARG A 24 -2.52 13.24 1.70
N THR A 25 -3.74 13.48 2.19
CA THR A 25 -4.78 14.12 1.41
C THR A 25 -5.20 15.44 2.08
N ILE A 26 -5.41 16.49 1.30
CA ILE A 26 -5.82 17.80 1.81
C ILE A 26 -7.28 17.80 2.25
N ALA A 27 -7.65 18.76 3.06
CA ALA A 27 -9.06 19.06 3.33
C ALA A 27 -9.74 19.58 2.06
N ILE A 28 -11.03 19.24 1.92
CA ILE A 28 -11.90 19.78 0.87
C ILE A 28 -13.17 20.29 1.57
N GLU A 29 -13.20 21.59 1.81
CA GLU A 29 -14.23 22.22 2.67
C GLU A 29 -15.61 22.12 2.07
N SER A 30 -15.75 22.27 0.74
CA SER A 30 -17.04 22.23 0.04
C SER A 30 -17.82 20.93 0.24
N ILE A 31 -17.15 19.84 0.56
CA ILE A 31 -17.76 18.53 0.81
C ILE A 31 -17.51 17.99 2.23
N GLY A 32 -16.90 18.80 3.10
CA GLY A 32 -16.61 18.42 4.50
C GLY A 32 -15.57 17.32 4.66
N LYS A 33 -14.70 17.11 3.65
CA LYS A 33 -13.62 16.13 3.76
C LYS A 33 -12.47 16.69 4.60
N PRO A 34 -12.08 16.03 5.70
CA PRO A 34 -10.94 16.48 6.49
C PRO A 34 -9.60 16.22 5.77
N ALA A 35 -8.55 16.91 6.20
CA ALA A 35 -7.19 16.53 5.86
C ALA A 35 -6.82 15.22 6.57
N THR A 36 -6.03 14.38 5.89
CA THR A 36 -5.53 13.12 6.45
C THR A 36 -4.07 12.92 6.09
N LEU A 37 -3.38 12.10 6.87
CA LEU A 37 -2.02 11.67 6.61
C LEU A 37 -1.99 10.24 6.09
N GLU A 38 -0.96 9.95 5.32
CA GLU A 38 -0.64 8.62 4.83
C GLU A 38 0.81 8.30 5.20
N SER A 39 1.12 7.05 5.45
CA SER A 39 2.47 6.63 5.81
C SER A 39 2.89 5.40 5.06
N ASP A 40 4.18 5.30 4.83
CA ASP A 40 4.81 4.11 4.27
C ASP A 40 5.08 3.08 5.37
N GLY A 41 5.46 1.91 4.96
CA GLY A 41 6.06 0.88 5.78
C GLY A 41 5.32 -0.44 5.87
N PRO A 42 5.79 -1.46 5.17
CA PRO A 42 5.22 -2.81 5.26
C PRO A 42 5.42 -3.47 6.63
N VAL A 43 6.27 -2.93 7.47
CA VAL A 43 6.49 -3.37 8.85
C VAL A 43 5.82 -2.46 9.90
N GLY A 44 4.79 -1.74 9.52
CA GLY A 44 4.11 -0.72 10.33
C GLY A 44 4.41 0.69 9.82
N PHE A 45 3.89 1.70 10.51
CA PHE A 45 4.09 3.09 10.09
C PHE A 45 5.55 3.51 10.20
N THR A 46 6.17 3.72 9.06
CA THR A 46 7.54 4.24 8.93
C THR A 46 7.60 5.27 7.83
N ASN A 47 8.58 6.14 7.86
CA ASN A 47 8.83 7.06 6.77
C ASN A 47 10.34 7.21 6.55
N PHE A 48 10.84 6.54 5.54
CA PHE A 48 12.27 6.58 5.17
C PHE A 48 12.73 7.96 4.64
N MET A 49 11.78 8.84 4.33
CA MET A 49 12.07 10.18 3.81
C MET A 49 12.15 11.25 4.92
N SER A 50 11.83 10.92 6.16
CA SER A 50 11.93 11.86 7.27
C SER A 50 13.06 11.46 8.22
N ASP A 51 14.02 12.31 8.37
CA ASP A 51 15.28 12.05 9.07
C ASP A 51 15.17 11.86 10.58
N ALA A 52 14.04 11.90 11.21
CA ALA A 52 14.12 12.02 12.65
C ALA A 52 12.91 11.70 13.50
N GLU A 53 11.81 11.34 12.97
CA GLU A 53 10.69 11.05 13.85
C GLU A 53 10.51 9.55 14.06
N ILE A 54 11.03 9.08 15.18
CA ILE A 54 10.57 7.82 15.76
C ILE A 54 9.08 8.03 16.05
N TYR A 55 8.23 7.44 15.24
CA TYR A 55 6.78 7.58 15.38
C TYR A 55 6.25 6.93 16.66
N GLY A 56 7.05 6.15 17.37
CA GLY A 56 6.61 5.39 18.54
C GLY A 56 5.64 4.26 18.19
N THR A 57 5.53 3.93 16.90
CA THR A 57 4.73 2.82 16.38
C THR A 57 5.43 1.48 16.58
N THR A 58 4.67 0.41 16.52
CA THR A 58 5.21 -0.95 16.59
C THR A 58 5.95 -1.29 15.30
N ALA A 59 7.10 -1.93 15.44
CA ALA A 59 7.78 -2.57 14.32
C ALA A 59 7.27 -4.01 14.22
N TYR A 60 6.45 -4.25 13.22
CA TYR A 60 5.88 -5.58 12.94
C TYR A 60 6.87 -6.44 12.14
N PRO A 61 6.68 -7.77 12.13
CA PRO A 61 7.44 -8.63 11.24
C PRO A 61 7.24 -8.25 9.77
N ALA A 62 8.29 -8.38 8.97
CA ALA A 62 8.19 -8.16 7.53
C ALA A 62 7.33 -9.23 6.85
N GLU A 63 6.76 -8.92 5.68
CA GLU A 63 5.82 -9.79 4.96
C GLU A 63 6.42 -11.18 4.66
N VAL A 64 7.71 -11.27 4.37
CA VAL A 64 8.38 -12.57 4.18
C VAL A 64 8.30 -13.46 5.43
N VAL A 65 8.36 -12.85 6.62
CA VAL A 65 8.21 -13.56 7.90
C VAL A 65 6.76 -13.94 8.12
N MET A 66 5.84 -13.02 7.86
CA MET A 66 4.40 -13.27 7.92
C MET A 66 4.00 -14.36 6.92
N GLY A 67 4.58 -14.34 5.72
CA GLY A 67 4.39 -15.37 4.70
C GLY A 67 4.80 -16.76 5.16
N SER A 68 5.87 -16.86 5.91
CA SER A 68 6.36 -18.13 6.44
C SER A 68 5.47 -18.79 7.49
N THR A 69 4.54 -18.04 8.07
CA THR A 69 3.57 -18.57 9.05
C THR A 69 2.47 -19.40 8.41
N TRP A 70 2.12 -19.16 7.17
CA TRP A 70 0.97 -19.73 6.47
C TRP A 70 -0.36 -19.47 7.20
N ASN A 71 -0.41 -18.44 8.04
CA ASN A 71 -1.53 -18.16 8.94
C ASN A 71 -2.16 -16.81 8.62
N ALA A 72 -3.27 -16.83 7.90
CA ALA A 72 -4.01 -15.64 7.52
C ALA A 72 -4.59 -14.88 8.73
N GLU A 73 -4.93 -15.59 9.82
CA GLU A 73 -5.51 -14.96 11.02
C GLU A 73 -4.49 -14.05 11.70
N ILE A 74 -3.23 -14.49 11.85
CA ILE A 74 -2.15 -13.65 12.41
C ILE A 74 -1.88 -12.44 11.51
N VAL A 75 -1.91 -12.63 10.20
CA VAL A 75 -1.69 -11.53 9.24
C VAL A 75 -2.83 -10.53 9.30
N GLN A 76 -4.07 -10.99 9.45
CA GLN A 76 -5.21 -10.11 9.67
C GLN A 76 -5.09 -9.33 10.97
N GLU A 77 -4.71 -10.00 12.07
CA GLU A 77 -4.49 -9.35 13.37
C GLU A 77 -3.42 -8.26 13.28
N MET A 78 -2.33 -8.50 12.55
CA MET A 78 -1.32 -7.47 12.27
C MET A 78 -1.95 -6.26 11.57
N GLY A 79 -2.75 -6.48 10.53
CA GLY A 79 -3.47 -5.41 9.84
C GLY A 79 -4.40 -4.63 10.77
N GLU A 80 -5.11 -5.31 11.66
CA GLU A 80 -5.97 -4.68 12.67
C GLU A 80 -5.15 -3.81 13.64
N CYS A 81 -4.02 -4.31 14.13
CA CYS A 81 -3.15 -3.56 15.02
C CYS A 81 -2.59 -2.29 14.36
N VAL A 82 -2.11 -2.40 13.13
CA VAL A 82 -1.66 -1.23 12.36
C VAL A 82 -2.80 -0.25 12.14
N GLY A 83 -3.99 -0.75 11.85
CA GLY A 83 -5.19 0.08 11.70
C GLY A 83 -5.55 0.84 12.97
N GLU A 84 -5.44 0.23 14.14
CA GLU A 84 -5.65 0.90 15.43
C GLU A 84 -4.61 1.98 15.71
N GLU A 85 -3.35 1.71 15.41
CA GLU A 85 -2.29 2.73 15.51
C GLU A 85 -2.59 3.93 14.58
N GLY A 86 -3.14 3.68 13.39
CA GLY A 86 -3.58 4.73 12.47
C GLY A 86 -4.68 5.62 13.04
N ILE A 87 -5.68 5.04 13.71
CA ILE A 87 -6.77 5.79 14.35
C ILE A 87 -6.25 6.68 15.49
N LEU A 88 -5.32 6.17 16.29
CA LEU A 88 -4.72 6.94 17.38
C LEU A 88 -3.96 8.15 16.85
N GLY A 89 -3.62 8.12 15.58
CA GLY A 89 -2.93 9.20 14.89
C GLY A 89 -1.52 9.35 15.41
N LYS A 90 -1.06 10.53 15.13
CA LYS A 90 0.19 10.97 15.52
C LYS A 90 0.70 10.54 16.84
N ILE A 91 1.83 10.06 16.73
CA ILE A 91 2.65 9.68 17.84
C ILE A 91 3.84 10.67 18.03
N SER A 92 4.00 11.68 17.17
CA SER A 92 4.97 12.76 17.33
C SER A 92 4.35 14.08 17.80
N ALA A 93 5.10 14.93 18.50
CA ALA A 93 4.59 16.17 19.10
C ALA A 93 4.06 17.23 18.12
N ARG A 94 4.06 16.95 16.80
CA ARG A 94 3.80 17.95 15.76
C ARG A 94 2.50 17.80 14.98
N SER A 95 1.83 16.67 15.04
CA SER A 95 0.58 16.44 14.32
C SER A 95 -0.39 15.65 15.17
N GLN A 96 -1.64 16.00 15.15
CA GLN A 96 -2.75 15.25 15.75
C GLN A 96 -3.67 14.66 14.68
N THR A 97 -3.26 14.74 13.42
CA THR A 97 -4.04 14.20 12.31
C THR A 97 -3.86 12.69 12.25
N PRO A 98 -4.92 11.91 12.29
CA PRO A 98 -4.84 10.48 12.18
C PRO A 98 -4.33 10.07 10.79
N TYR A 99 -3.71 8.90 10.71
CA TYR A 99 -3.40 8.28 9.44
C TYR A 99 -4.67 7.65 8.84
N SER A 100 -4.92 7.94 7.59
CA SER A 100 -6.02 7.34 6.83
C SER A 100 -5.55 6.38 5.75
N GLY A 101 -4.27 6.40 5.42
CA GLY A 101 -3.68 5.56 4.39
C GLY A 101 -2.35 4.96 4.81
N TRP A 102 -2.11 3.74 4.37
CA TRP A 102 -0.91 2.96 4.63
C TRP A 102 -0.40 2.33 3.33
N TYR A 103 0.86 2.62 2.99
CA TYR A 103 1.48 2.13 1.76
C TYR A 103 2.03 0.71 1.95
N ALA A 104 1.12 -0.21 2.12
CA ALA A 104 1.30 -1.65 2.31
C ALA A 104 -0.01 -2.39 1.94
N PRO A 105 0.00 -3.73 1.87
CA PRO A 105 1.17 -4.62 1.83
C PRO A 105 1.93 -4.56 0.51
N GLY A 106 3.19 -5.00 0.55
CA GLY A 106 3.92 -5.39 -0.65
C GLY A 106 3.48 -6.78 -1.08
N ILE A 107 3.06 -6.94 -2.34
CA ILE A 107 2.49 -8.22 -2.82
C ILE A 107 3.07 -8.71 -4.15
N ASN A 108 4.22 -8.19 -4.53
CA ASN A 108 4.97 -8.75 -5.65
C ASN A 108 5.50 -10.15 -5.30
N ILE A 109 5.95 -10.88 -6.31
CA ILE A 109 6.37 -12.26 -6.15
C ILE A 109 7.89 -12.36 -5.94
N HIS A 110 8.33 -13.22 -5.05
CA HIS A 110 9.73 -13.59 -4.93
C HIS A 110 10.17 -14.36 -6.18
N ARG A 111 10.66 -13.64 -7.17
CA ARG A 111 11.10 -14.23 -8.42
C ARG A 111 12.55 -14.70 -8.36
N SER A 112 13.38 -14.04 -7.58
CA SER A 112 14.80 -14.30 -7.42
C SER A 112 15.22 -14.05 -5.98
N PRO A 113 16.12 -14.84 -5.41
CA PRO A 113 16.69 -14.57 -4.07
C PRO A 113 17.48 -13.25 -4.03
N PHE A 114 17.86 -12.72 -5.18
CA PHE A 114 18.56 -11.44 -5.31
C PHE A 114 17.63 -10.24 -5.50
N GLY A 115 16.32 -10.42 -5.37
CA GLY A 115 15.36 -9.33 -5.37
C GLY A 115 15.62 -8.39 -4.19
N GLY A 116 15.87 -7.10 -4.45
CA GLY A 116 16.28 -6.15 -3.43
C GLY A 116 15.22 -5.87 -2.35
N ARG A 117 13.95 -6.20 -2.62
CA ARG A 117 12.83 -5.94 -1.73
C ARG A 117 12.02 -7.18 -1.35
N ASN A 118 12.62 -8.37 -1.45
CA ASN A 118 11.95 -9.61 -1.08
C ASN A 118 11.47 -9.62 0.39
N TYR A 119 12.11 -8.86 1.27
CA TYR A 119 11.70 -8.77 2.67
C TYR A 119 10.29 -8.23 2.87
N GLU A 120 9.80 -7.38 1.97
CA GLU A 120 8.47 -6.77 2.04
C GLU A 120 7.44 -7.43 1.12
N TYR A 121 7.69 -8.66 0.67
CA TYR A 121 6.77 -9.47 -0.14
C TYR A 121 6.57 -10.83 0.54
N PHE A 122 5.36 -11.37 0.50
CA PHE A 122 5.01 -12.55 1.29
C PHE A 122 5.72 -13.82 0.83
N SER A 123 5.73 -14.11 -0.47
CA SER A 123 6.24 -15.40 -0.96
C SER A 123 6.51 -15.40 -2.47
N GLU A 124 7.00 -16.54 -2.95
CA GLU A 124 7.09 -16.86 -4.39
C GLU A 124 5.76 -17.38 -4.96
N ASP A 125 4.81 -17.77 -4.10
CA ASP A 125 3.52 -18.31 -4.49
C ASP A 125 2.47 -17.21 -4.57
N SER A 126 1.84 -17.08 -5.73
CA SER A 126 0.85 -16.02 -5.99
C SER A 126 -0.44 -16.20 -5.21
N PHE A 127 -0.85 -17.46 -4.95
CA PHE A 127 -2.06 -17.74 -4.20
C PHE A 127 -1.85 -17.47 -2.70
N LEU A 128 -0.78 -17.96 -2.13
CA LEU A 128 -0.42 -17.68 -0.73
C LEU A 128 -0.29 -16.18 -0.50
N SER A 129 0.49 -15.48 -1.34
CA SER A 129 0.65 -14.03 -1.25
C SER A 129 -0.69 -13.30 -1.33
N GLY A 130 -1.56 -13.71 -2.24
CA GLY A 130 -2.90 -13.12 -2.38
C GLY A 130 -3.79 -13.33 -1.16
N LYS A 131 -3.77 -14.53 -0.55
CA LYS A 131 -4.55 -14.83 0.66
C LYS A 131 -4.08 -14.03 1.86
N LEU A 132 -2.78 -13.93 2.06
CA LEU A 132 -2.22 -13.18 3.18
C LEU A 132 -2.40 -11.68 2.99
N ALA A 133 -2.18 -11.17 1.79
CA ALA A 133 -2.45 -9.77 1.47
C ALA A 133 -3.93 -9.39 1.70
N ALA A 134 -4.85 -10.25 1.27
CA ALA A 134 -6.28 -10.02 1.51
C ALA A 134 -6.62 -9.96 2.99
N ALA A 135 -6.00 -10.83 3.81
CA ALA A 135 -6.18 -10.84 5.26
C ALA A 135 -5.66 -9.55 5.91
N GLU A 136 -4.44 -9.13 5.58
CA GLU A 136 -3.84 -7.90 6.10
C GLU A 136 -4.67 -6.66 5.75
N ILE A 137 -5.06 -6.56 4.48
CA ILE A 137 -5.90 -5.47 3.99
C ILE A 137 -7.24 -5.43 4.70
N SER A 138 -7.90 -6.59 4.87
CA SER A 138 -9.16 -6.68 5.60
C SER A 138 -9.02 -6.23 7.04
N GLY A 139 -7.93 -6.60 7.70
CA GLY A 139 -7.61 -6.17 9.05
C GLY A 139 -7.50 -4.65 9.16
N ALA A 140 -6.66 -4.04 8.33
CA ALA A 140 -6.47 -2.59 8.32
C ALA A 140 -7.77 -1.84 7.97
N ASN A 141 -8.50 -2.29 6.96
CA ASN A 141 -9.79 -1.71 6.55
C ASN A 141 -10.83 -1.78 7.67
N SER A 142 -10.82 -2.82 8.50
CA SER A 142 -11.77 -2.98 9.62
C SER A 142 -11.67 -1.84 10.64
N LYS A 143 -10.53 -1.17 10.68
CA LYS A 143 -10.26 -0.01 11.53
C LYS A 143 -10.36 1.32 10.79
N GLY A 144 -10.72 1.31 9.51
CA GLY A 144 -10.86 2.52 8.69
C GLY A 144 -9.56 3.02 8.07
N LEU A 145 -8.48 2.23 8.12
CA LEU A 145 -7.21 2.55 7.48
C LEU A 145 -7.19 1.97 6.05
N TYR A 146 -7.10 2.83 5.04
CA TYR A 146 -6.97 2.41 3.65
C TYR A 146 -5.55 1.95 3.34
N THR A 147 -5.44 0.77 2.75
CA THR A 147 -4.16 0.23 2.27
C THR A 147 -3.92 0.60 0.81
N PHE A 148 -2.67 0.82 0.47
CA PHE A 148 -2.21 1.00 -0.92
C PHE A 148 -1.29 -0.16 -1.27
N MET A 149 -1.88 -1.27 -1.67
CA MET A 149 -1.12 -2.47 -2.06
C MET A 149 -0.13 -2.16 -3.17
N LYS A 150 1.07 -2.72 -3.09
CA LYS A 150 2.19 -2.32 -3.94
C LYS A 150 3.06 -3.49 -4.36
N HIS A 151 3.82 -3.38 -5.44
CA HIS A 151 3.91 -2.32 -6.44
C HIS A 151 3.31 -2.82 -7.74
N PHE A 152 2.29 -2.21 -8.24
CA PHE A 152 1.53 -2.68 -9.39
C PHE A 152 2.16 -2.16 -10.70
N ALA A 153 2.75 -3.04 -11.51
CA ALA A 153 2.90 -4.46 -11.35
C ALA A 153 4.25 -4.93 -11.91
N LEU A 154 4.61 -6.19 -11.64
CA LEU A 154 5.86 -6.81 -12.12
C LEU A 154 7.13 -6.11 -11.61
N ASN A 155 7.13 -5.62 -10.39
CA ASN A 155 8.29 -4.98 -9.76
C ASN A 155 9.12 -5.99 -8.95
N GLU A 156 9.63 -7.02 -9.60
CA GLU A 156 10.45 -8.05 -8.95
C GLU A 156 11.94 -7.76 -9.07
N GLN A 157 12.33 -6.67 -9.72
CA GLN A 157 13.71 -6.19 -9.84
C GLN A 157 13.80 -4.73 -9.48
N GLU A 158 14.76 -4.38 -8.62
CA GLU A 158 14.97 -3.00 -8.19
C GLU A 158 16.01 -2.26 -9.04
N THR A 159 17.05 -2.97 -9.51
CA THR A 159 18.13 -2.35 -10.29
C THR A 159 17.59 -1.74 -11.59
N ASN A 160 17.85 -0.46 -11.79
CA ASN A 160 17.44 0.34 -12.96
C ASN A 160 15.91 0.47 -13.15
N ARG A 161 15.11 0.31 -12.09
CA ARG A 161 13.64 0.32 -12.21
C ARG A 161 13.06 1.68 -12.61
N ASP A 162 13.74 2.77 -12.34
CA ASP A 162 13.29 4.13 -12.60
C ASP A 162 14.16 4.87 -13.64
N ASP A 163 15.36 5.29 -13.28
CA ASP A 163 16.21 6.18 -14.10
C ASP A 163 16.57 5.61 -15.47
N ASN A 164 16.78 4.31 -15.56
CA ASN A 164 17.15 3.63 -16.81
C ASN A 164 15.98 2.87 -17.45
N GLY A 165 14.82 2.87 -16.80
CA GLY A 165 13.59 2.35 -17.36
C GLY A 165 13.61 0.87 -17.68
N ILE A 166 13.67 0.00 -16.67
CA ILE A 166 13.49 -1.43 -16.86
C ILE A 166 12.25 -1.73 -17.67
N CYS A 167 12.44 -2.54 -18.69
CA CYS A 167 11.39 -3.12 -19.49
C CYS A 167 11.13 -4.55 -19.01
N THR A 168 10.15 -4.72 -18.14
CA THR A 168 9.72 -6.03 -17.66
C THR A 168 8.71 -6.63 -18.62
N TRP A 169 8.82 -7.90 -18.95
CA TRP A 169 7.81 -8.58 -19.74
C TRP A 169 7.74 -10.06 -19.44
N ALA A 170 6.57 -10.62 -19.65
CA ALA A 170 6.29 -12.04 -19.53
C ALA A 170 5.16 -12.39 -20.51
N THR A 171 4.83 -13.67 -20.65
CA THR A 171 3.65 -14.07 -21.39
C THR A 171 2.39 -13.57 -20.71
N GLU A 172 1.33 -13.30 -21.47
CA GLU A 172 0.05 -12.86 -20.89
C GLU A 172 -0.46 -13.83 -19.83
N GLN A 173 -0.32 -15.13 -20.05
CA GLN A 173 -0.69 -16.14 -19.07
C GLN A 173 0.08 -15.98 -17.77
N ALA A 174 1.41 -15.86 -17.81
CA ALA A 174 2.22 -15.67 -16.61
C ALA A 174 1.87 -14.37 -15.89
N ILE A 175 1.64 -13.28 -16.61
CA ILE A 175 1.21 -12.01 -16.04
C ILE A 175 -0.08 -12.18 -15.26
N ARG A 176 -1.10 -12.82 -15.84
CA ARG A 176 -2.42 -12.97 -15.20
C ARG A 176 -2.43 -13.98 -14.06
N GLU A 177 -1.79 -15.13 -14.23
CA GLU A 177 -1.89 -16.24 -13.28
C GLU A 177 -0.90 -16.13 -12.11
N ILE A 178 0.21 -15.42 -12.30
CA ILE A 178 1.26 -15.30 -11.30
C ILE A 178 1.34 -13.86 -10.78
N TYR A 179 1.72 -12.91 -11.63
CA TYR A 179 2.10 -11.58 -11.18
C TYR A 179 0.91 -10.69 -10.79
N LEU A 180 -0.22 -10.82 -11.47
CA LEU A 180 -1.42 -10.05 -11.15
C LEU A 180 -2.36 -10.79 -10.18
N LYS A 181 -2.18 -12.08 -9.97
CA LYS A 181 -3.05 -12.88 -9.13
C LYS A 181 -3.16 -12.38 -7.68
N PRO A 182 -2.06 -12.00 -6.99
CA PRO A 182 -2.17 -11.45 -5.64
C PRO A 182 -2.98 -10.15 -5.60
N PHE A 183 -2.81 -9.27 -6.58
CA PHE A 183 -3.56 -8.02 -6.69
C PHE A 183 -5.06 -8.27 -6.91
N GLU A 184 -5.40 -9.22 -7.80
CA GLU A 184 -6.79 -9.63 -8.02
C GLU A 184 -7.45 -10.11 -6.72
N MET A 185 -6.76 -10.96 -5.97
CA MET A 185 -7.27 -11.50 -4.71
C MET A 185 -7.38 -10.41 -3.63
N ALA A 186 -6.41 -9.53 -3.53
CA ALA A 186 -6.45 -8.40 -2.62
C ALA A 186 -7.68 -7.50 -2.85
N VAL A 187 -8.04 -7.26 -4.11
CA VAL A 187 -9.27 -6.51 -4.44
C VAL A 187 -10.52 -7.31 -4.12
N LYS A 188 -10.59 -8.57 -4.58
CA LYS A 188 -11.83 -9.36 -4.50
C LYS A 188 -12.13 -9.89 -3.10
N GLU A 189 -11.10 -10.26 -2.35
CA GLU A 189 -11.22 -10.92 -1.06
C GLU A 189 -10.85 -10.00 0.10
N GLY A 190 -9.87 -9.10 -0.08
CA GLY A 190 -9.43 -8.15 0.93
C GLY A 190 -10.16 -6.80 0.89
N ASN A 191 -10.99 -6.58 -0.13
CA ASN A 191 -11.65 -5.29 -0.35
C ASN A 191 -10.65 -4.12 -0.41
N ALA A 192 -9.54 -4.30 -1.13
CA ALA A 192 -8.55 -3.26 -1.32
C ALA A 192 -9.13 -2.06 -2.10
N HIS A 193 -8.86 -0.86 -1.64
CA HIS A 193 -9.34 0.39 -2.25
C HIS A 193 -8.23 1.23 -2.88
N GLY A 194 -6.98 0.99 -2.49
CA GLY A 194 -5.81 1.73 -2.96
C GLY A 194 -4.78 0.85 -3.62
N ILE A 195 -4.08 1.42 -4.59
CA ILE A 195 -3.00 0.75 -5.31
C ILE A 195 -1.84 1.74 -5.53
N MET A 196 -0.62 1.28 -5.31
CA MET A 196 0.58 2.01 -5.67
C MET A 196 1.18 1.39 -6.92
N THR A 197 1.30 2.19 -7.98
CA THR A 197 1.92 1.75 -9.23
C THR A 197 3.43 1.60 -9.08
N SER A 198 4.02 0.74 -9.87
CA SER A 198 5.47 0.52 -9.93
C SER A 198 6.16 1.49 -10.88
N PHE A 199 7.48 1.65 -10.75
CA PHE A 199 8.27 2.49 -11.64
C PHE A 199 8.69 1.80 -12.93
N ASN A 200 8.77 0.47 -12.93
CA ASN A 200 9.14 -0.29 -14.12
C ASN A 200 8.08 -0.18 -15.21
N ARG A 201 8.50 -0.43 -16.43
CA ARG A 201 7.61 -0.53 -17.58
C ARG A 201 7.26 -1.98 -17.86
N ILE A 202 6.06 -2.22 -18.33
CA ILE A 202 5.63 -3.52 -18.86
C ILE A 202 5.69 -3.45 -20.39
N GLY A 203 6.62 -4.20 -20.98
CA GLY A 203 6.92 -4.07 -22.39
C GLY A 203 7.50 -2.68 -22.71
N THR A 204 6.94 -2.01 -23.67
CA THR A 204 7.33 -0.66 -24.09
C THR A 204 6.40 0.44 -23.56
N HIS A 205 5.49 0.08 -22.66
CA HIS A 205 4.47 0.97 -22.11
C HIS A 205 4.74 1.36 -20.68
#